data_114d30f2caa595fb150ec0c3888e9971
#
_entry.id   114d30f2caa595fb150ec0c3888e9971
#
_cell.length_a   1.000
_cell.length_b   1.000
_cell.length_c   1.000
_cell.angle_alpha   90.00
_cell.angle_beta   90.00
_cell.angle_gamma   90.00
#
_symmetry.space_group_name_H-M   'P 1'
#
loop_
_entity.id
_entity.type
_entity.pdbx_description
1 polymer ?
#
loop_
_entity_poly.entity_id
_entity_poly.type
_entity_poly.pdbx_seq_one_letter_code
_entity_poly.pdbx_strand_id
1 'polypeptide(L)'
;MKKRIFSALLISALAVSALTACGGSSSAKKSGQTLTVLKYGKYIDESVVKQFEKETGITVKYEEYESPEEMYTKYKAGSINYDVICSSEYMVERLINEGEVLEEDYDAMDNYKNLDPTILDMSASYDKNHTYSVPYFYGTLGLLYNKTTIDAKTV
;
A
#
# COMPACT_ATOMS: atom_id res chain seq x y z
N MET A 1 4.39 56.72 35.98
CA MET A 1 4.89 55.35 36.26
C MET A 1 3.81 54.30 36.45
N LYS A 2 2.53 54.62 36.79
CA LYS A 2 1.48 53.62 37.08
C LYS A 2 0.88 52.94 35.83
N LYS A 3 1.00 53.50 34.63
CA LYS A 3 0.41 52.91 33.38
C LYS A 3 1.26 51.81 32.72
N ARG A 4 2.56 51.72 33.01
CA ARG A 4 3.45 50.70 32.45
C ARG A 4 3.44 49.37 33.20
N ILE A 5 2.97 49.35 34.45
CA ILE A 5 2.89 48.13 35.26
C ILE A 5 1.65 47.33 34.92
N PHE A 6 0.55 47.98 34.49
CA PHE A 6 -0.67 47.28 34.08
C PHE A 6 -0.52 46.52 32.74
N SER A 7 0.29 47.01 31.82
CA SER A 7 0.55 46.32 30.55
C SER A 7 1.42 45.06 30.71
N ALA A 8 2.32 45.06 31.67
CA ALA A 8 3.18 43.89 31.92
C ALA A 8 2.44 42.72 32.58
N LEU A 9 1.40 43.00 33.39
CA LEU A 9 0.57 41.99 34.05
C LEU A 9 -0.43 41.30 33.08
N LEU A 10 -0.88 42.01 32.02
CA LEU A 10 -1.78 41.42 31.03
C LEU A 10 -1.06 40.45 30.06
N ILE A 11 0.23 40.72 29.80
CA ILE A 11 1.03 39.86 28.88
C ILE A 11 1.43 38.55 29.58
N SER A 12 1.60 38.53 30.91
CA SER A 12 1.94 37.32 31.63
C SER A 12 0.74 36.36 31.81
N ALA A 13 -0.52 36.87 31.77
CA ALA A 13 -1.71 36.02 31.87
C ALA A 13 -2.07 35.28 30.57
N LEU A 14 -1.61 35.78 29.41
CA LEU A 14 -1.84 35.10 28.11
C LEU A 14 -0.78 34.01 27.83
N ALA A 15 0.36 34.01 28.48
CA ALA A 15 1.42 33.03 28.22
C ALA A 15 1.21 31.70 28.95
N VAL A 16 0.34 31.64 29.98
CA VAL A 16 0.09 30.42 30.77
C VAL A 16 -1.03 29.55 30.18
N SER A 17 -1.89 30.13 29.31
CA SER A 17 -3.00 29.37 28.69
C SER A 17 -2.61 28.57 27.46
N ALA A 18 -1.37 28.69 26.96
CA ALA A 18 -0.90 27.96 25.78
C ALA A 18 -0.24 26.60 26.06
N LEU A 19 -0.05 26.23 27.33
CA LEU A 19 0.66 25.00 27.72
C LEU A 19 -0.24 23.83 28.18
N THR A 20 -1.56 23.98 28.17
CA THR A 20 -2.47 22.89 28.60
C THR A 20 -3.17 22.17 27.45
N ALA A 21 -2.72 22.34 26.19
CA ALA A 21 -3.31 21.68 25.02
C ALA A 21 -2.53 20.44 24.53
N CYS A 22 -1.72 19.81 25.39
CA CYS A 22 -1.10 18.51 25.09
C CYS A 22 -1.53 17.47 26.10
N GLY A 23 -2.80 17.07 26.04
CA GLY A 23 -3.38 15.99 26.83
C GLY A 23 -4.27 15.13 25.93
N GLY A 24 -3.69 14.09 25.35
CA GLY A 24 -4.19 12.81 24.92
C GLY A 24 -5.63 12.71 24.43
N SER A 25 -5.78 12.68 23.12
CA SER A 25 -6.72 11.83 22.41
C SER A 25 -6.08 11.55 21.07
N SER A 26 -5.69 10.31 20.84
CA SER A 26 -5.28 9.82 19.52
C SER A 26 -6.52 9.72 18.61
N SER A 27 -7.11 10.86 18.28
CA SER A 27 -7.93 10.95 17.08
C SER A 27 -6.95 10.97 15.93
N ALA A 28 -6.95 9.91 15.12
CA ALA A 28 -6.24 9.86 13.87
C ALA A 28 -6.47 11.18 13.12
N LYS A 29 -5.42 12.00 12.99
CA LYS A 29 -5.47 13.20 12.18
C LYS A 29 -5.85 12.73 10.78
N LYS A 30 -7.00 13.17 10.26
CA LYS A 30 -7.27 13.02 8.82
C LYS A 30 -6.10 13.64 8.09
N SER A 31 -5.24 12.82 7.48
CA SER A 31 -4.04 13.28 6.80
C SER A 31 -4.38 14.11 5.56
N GLY A 32 -5.60 13.99 5.05
CA GLY A 32 -6.02 14.56 3.77
C GLY A 32 -5.33 13.91 2.57
N GLN A 33 -4.50 12.89 2.80
CA GLN A 33 -3.81 12.14 1.76
C GLN A 33 -4.73 11.11 1.13
N THR A 34 -4.49 10.83 -0.14
CA THR A 34 -5.18 9.79 -0.90
C THR A 34 -4.15 8.84 -1.45
N LEU A 35 -4.41 7.54 -1.31
CA LEU A 35 -3.65 6.45 -1.91
C LEU A 35 -4.46 5.89 -3.06
N THR A 36 -3.93 5.94 -4.28
CA THR A 36 -4.58 5.40 -5.48
C THR A 36 -3.98 4.03 -5.81
N VAL A 37 -4.81 3.00 -5.75
CA VAL A 37 -4.41 1.60 -5.91
C VAL A 37 -5.02 1.03 -7.18
N LEU A 38 -4.18 0.50 -8.07
CA LEU A 38 -4.61 -0.24 -9.26
C LEU A 38 -4.47 -1.74 -8.99
N LYS A 39 -5.58 -2.47 -9.01
CA LYS A 39 -5.63 -3.84 -8.54
C LYS A 39 -6.52 -4.74 -9.38
N TYR A 40 -6.16 -6.03 -9.44
CA TYR A 40 -6.95 -7.07 -10.08
C TYR A 40 -8.25 -7.35 -9.29
N GLY A 41 -9.41 -7.11 -9.91
CA GLY A 41 -10.74 -7.49 -9.43
C GLY A 41 -10.96 -7.37 -7.92
N LYS A 42 -11.77 -8.30 -7.38
CA LYS A 42 -12.20 -8.30 -5.97
C LYS A 42 -11.26 -9.07 -5.02
N TYR A 43 -9.96 -8.90 -5.17
CA TYR A 43 -8.96 -9.59 -4.34
C TYR A 43 -8.65 -8.90 -3.01
N ILE A 44 -9.59 -8.13 -2.46
CA ILE A 44 -9.45 -7.53 -1.14
C ILE A 44 -10.80 -7.52 -0.41
N ASP A 45 -10.76 -7.68 0.90
CA ASP A 45 -11.91 -7.43 1.74
C ASP A 45 -12.02 -5.91 2.00
N GLU A 46 -13.14 -5.32 1.63
CA GLU A 46 -13.40 -3.89 1.83
C GLU A 46 -13.34 -3.45 3.30
N SER A 47 -13.54 -4.39 4.23
CA SER A 47 -13.42 -4.08 5.66
C SER A 47 -11.99 -3.74 6.06
N VAL A 48 -11.00 -4.36 5.42
CA VAL A 48 -9.56 -4.08 5.64
C VAL A 48 -9.21 -2.69 5.15
N VAL A 49 -9.77 -2.28 4.01
CA VAL A 49 -9.59 -0.91 3.49
C VAL A 49 -10.15 0.12 4.47
N LYS A 50 -11.38 -0.09 4.93
CA LYS A 50 -12.02 0.80 5.90
C LYS A 50 -11.24 0.89 7.23
N GLN A 51 -10.65 -0.25 7.64
CA GLN A 51 -9.79 -0.30 8.82
C GLN A 51 -8.53 0.54 8.60
N PHE A 52 -7.84 0.35 7.48
CA PHE A 52 -6.66 1.13 7.11
C PHE A 52 -6.96 2.63 7.08
N GLU A 53 -8.04 3.05 6.42
CA GLU A 53 -8.47 4.45 6.37
C GLU A 53 -8.73 5.03 7.76
N LYS A 54 -9.37 4.23 8.63
CA LYS A 54 -9.66 4.63 10.02
C LYS A 54 -8.38 4.78 10.85
N GLU A 55 -7.41 3.89 10.68
CA GLU A 55 -6.18 3.87 11.46
C GLU A 55 -5.19 4.94 11.00
N THR A 56 -5.08 5.15 9.69
CA THR A 56 -4.09 6.05 9.09
C THR A 56 -4.63 7.45 8.78
N GLY A 57 -5.94 7.57 8.58
CA GLY A 57 -6.55 8.79 8.06
C GLY A 57 -6.30 9.02 6.56
N ILE A 58 -5.70 8.06 5.86
CA ILE A 58 -5.45 8.08 4.41
C ILE A 58 -6.68 7.53 3.70
N THR A 59 -7.19 8.23 2.69
CA THR A 59 -8.29 7.75 1.86
C THR A 59 -7.74 6.85 0.76
N VAL A 60 -8.36 5.68 0.55
CA VAL A 60 -7.95 4.74 -0.49
C VAL A 60 -8.91 4.85 -1.69
N LYS A 61 -8.36 5.11 -2.87
CA LYS A 61 -9.07 5.04 -4.15
C LYS A 61 -8.66 3.78 -4.88
N TYR A 62 -9.64 2.95 -5.21
CA TYR A 62 -9.44 1.75 -5.98
C TYR A 62 -9.79 1.95 -7.44
N GLU A 63 -8.89 1.48 -8.30
CA GLU A 63 -9.12 1.24 -9.71
C GLU A 63 -8.97 -0.27 -9.96
N GLU A 64 -9.95 -0.87 -10.62
CA GLU A 64 -9.94 -2.29 -10.95
C GLU A 64 -9.57 -2.53 -12.41
N TYR A 65 -9.00 -3.71 -12.67
CA TYR A 65 -8.73 -4.22 -14.00
C TYR A 65 -9.05 -5.72 -14.07
N GLU A 66 -9.28 -6.24 -15.27
CA GLU A 66 -9.65 -7.64 -15.50
C GLU A 66 -8.49 -8.50 -16.01
N SER A 67 -7.45 -7.89 -16.57
CA SER A 67 -6.23 -8.59 -17.00
C SER A 67 -4.98 -7.74 -16.78
N PRO A 68 -3.81 -8.35 -16.59
CA PRO A 68 -2.56 -7.62 -16.44
C PRO A 68 -2.22 -6.73 -17.65
N GLU A 69 -2.66 -7.11 -18.85
CA GLU A 69 -2.50 -6.31 -20.07
C GLU A 69 -3.40 -5.06 -20.04
N GLU A 70 -4.63 -5.18 -19.54
CA GLU A 70 -5.50 -4.02 -19.30
C GLU A 70 -4.89 -3.09 -18.27
N MET A 71 -4.37 -3.64 -17.16
CA MET A 71 -3.66 -2.89 -16.13
C MET A 71 -2.53 -2.07 -16.77
N TYR A 72 -1.66 -2.72 -17.53
CA TYR A 72 -0.55 -2.06 -18.18
C TYR A 72 -1.00 -0.95 -19.13
N THR A 73 -2.08 -1.19 -19.88
CA THR A 73 -2.66 -0.19 -20.78
C THR A 73 -3.19 1.03 -20.00
N LYS A 74 -3.91 0.79 -18.91
CA LYS A 74 -4.40 1.87 -18.00
C LYS A 74 -3.24 2.68 -17.43
N TYR A 75 -2.22 1.98 -16.92
CA TYR A 75 -1.03 2.60 -16.36
C TYR A 75 -0.31 3.48 -17.40
N LYS A 76 0.00 2.93 -18.57
CA LYS A 76 0.70 3.65 -19.67
C LYS A 76 -0.11 4.78 -20.29
N ALA A 77 -1.44 4.78 -20.14
CA ALA A 77 -2.27 5.91 -20.58
C ALA A 77 -1.98 7.19 -19.81
N GLY A 78 -1.40 7.10 -18.60
CA GLY A 78 -0.89 8.22 -17.82
C GLY A 78 -1.96 9.22 -17.36
N SER A 79 -3.25 8.86 -17.44
CA SER A 79 -4.35 9.72 -17.02
C SER A 79 -4.54 9.75 -15.48
N ILE A 80 -4.02 8.75 -14.81
CA ILE A 80 -4.09 8.58 -13.34
C ILE A 80 -2.69 8.23 -12.85
N ASN A 81 -2.25 8.90 -11.79
CA ASN A 81 -1.06 8.51 -11.06
C ASN A 81 -1.46 7.45 -10.03
N TYR A 82 -0.87 6.28 -10.13
CA TYR A 82 -1.06 5.20 -9.17
C TYR A 82 0.09 5.17 -8.17
N ASP A 83 -0.27 5.05 -6.88
CA ASP A 83 0.71 4.92 -5.79
C ASP A 83 1.09 3.46 -5.58
N VAL A 84 0.12 2.53 -5.80
CA VAL A 84 0.33 1.10 -5.65
C VAL A 84 -0.31 0.36 -6.83
N ILE A 85 0.45 -0.57 -7.42
CA ILE A 85 -0.04 -1.48 -8.46
C ILE A 85 0.11 -2.92 -7.95
N CYS A 86 -1.00 -3.68 -7.94
CA CYS A 86 -0.98 -5.09 -7.59
C CYS A 86 -1.24 -5.91 -8.86
N SER A 87 -0.26 -6.63 -9.35
CA SER A 87 -0.32 -7.36 -10.62
C SER A 87 0.35 -8.72 -10.56
N SER A 88 0.28 -9.49 -11.66
CA SER A 88 0.96 -10.77 -11.80
C SER A 88 2.48 -10.57 -11.91
N GLU A 89 3.22 -11.58 -11.49
CA GLU A 89 4.68 -11.60 -11.42
C GLU A 89 5.37 -11.14 -12.71
N TYR A 90 4.96 -11.66 -13.87
CA TYR A 90 5.56 -11.29 -15.15
C TYR A 90 5.35 -9.81 -15.54
N MET A 91 4.25 -9.22 -15.06
CA MET A 91 3.98 -7.81 -15.31
C MET A 91 4.74 -6.92 -14.32
N VAL A 92 4.93 -7.38 -13.07
CA VAL A 92 5.82 -6.73 -12.10
C VAL A 92 7.24 -6.74 -12.62
N GLU A 93 7.73 -7.88 -13.13
CA GLU A 93 9.06 -7.99 -13.76
C GLU A 93 9.21 -7.00 -14.92
N ARG A 94 8.18 -6.88 -15.74
CA ARG A 94 8.17 -5.92 -16.85
C ARG A 94 8.31 -4.48 -16.36
N LEU A 95 7.53 -4.08 -15.33
CA LEU A 95 7.58 -2.73 -14.77
C LEU A 95 8.95 -2.43 -14.13
N ILE A 96 9.56 -3.41 -13.47
CA ILE A 96 10.93 -3.32 -12.93
C ILE A 96 11.93 -3.08 -14.07
N ASN A 97 11.87 -3.89 -15.12
CA ASN A 97 12.79 -3.79 -16.27
C ASN A 97 12.62 -2.48 -17.06
N GLU A 98 11.44 -1.89 -17.05
CA GLU A 98 11.15 -0.60 -17.67
C GLU A 98 11.52 0.59 -16.75
N GLY A 99 11.89 0.35 -15.48
CA GLY A 99 12.23 1.40 -14.50
C GLY A 99 11.01 2.21 -14.05
N GLU A 100 9.83 1.60 -14.04
CA GLU A 100 8.54 2.25 -13.77
C GLU A 100 8.13 2.14 -12.30
N VAL A 101 8.89 1.43 -11.47
CA VAL A 101 8.64 1.21 -10.05
C VAL A 101 9.77 1.75 -9.19
N LEU A 102 9.46 2.13 -7.97
CA LEU A 102 10.42 2.63 -6.99
C LEU A 102 10.89 1.50 -6.09
N GLU A 103 12.10 1.66 -5.56
CA GLU A 103 12.62 0.79 -4.51
C GLU A 103 11.80 0.95 -3.23
N GLU A 104 11.54 -0.16 -2.55
CA GLU A 104 10.79 -0.21 -1.30
C GLU A 104 11.72 -0.14 -0.09
N ASP A 105 11.29 0.56 0.94
CA ASP A 105 11.95 0.58 2.26
C ASP A 105 11.30 -0.46 3.17
N TYR A 106 11.78 -1.71 3.11
CA TYR A 106 11.26 -2.81 3.92
C TYR A 106 11.52 -2.64 5.41
N ASP A 107 12.52 -1.88 5.80
CA ASP A 107 12.80 -1.58 7.21
C ASP A 107 11.72 -0.69 7.82
N ALA A 108 11.04 0.10 7.00
CA ALA A 108 9.88 0.88 7.40
C ALA A 108 8.57 0.08 7.46
N MET A 109 8.57 -1.19 7.02
CA MET A 109 7.39 -2.05 6.97
C MET A 109 7.35 -3.05 8.13
N ASP A 110 6.77 -2.67 9.28
CA ASP A 110 6.69 -3.52 10.49
C ASP A 110 6.17 -4.95 10.24
N ASN A 111 5.26 -5.10 9.28
CA ASN A 111 4.62 -6.37 8.95
C ASN A 111 5.35 -7.20 7.89
N TYR A 112 6.41 -6.69 7.28
CA TYR A 112 7.19 -7.42 6.28
C TYR A 112 7.73 -8.76 6.81
N LYS A 113 8.14 -8.79 8.08
CA LYS A 113 8.61 -9.99 8.80
C LYS A 113 7.56 -11.11 8.95
N ASN A 114 6.28 -10.81 8.70
CA ASN A 114 5.18 -11.78 8.78
C ASN A 114 4.94 -12.51 7.47
N LEU A 115 5.65 -12.15 6.40
CA LEU A 115 5.55 -12.83 5.10
C LEU A 115 6.16 -14.22 5.18
N ASP A 116 5.55 -15.16 4.46
CA ASP A 116 6.09 -16.52 4.36
C ASP A 116 7.43 -16.49 3.61
N PRO A 117 8.52 -16.99 4.22
CA PRO A 117 9.84 -16.95 3.60
C PRO A 117 9.91 -17.75 2.29
N THR A 118 9.11 -18.83 2.14
CA THR A 118 9.06 -19.59 0.91
C THR A 118 8.51 -18.77 -0.25
N ILE A 119 7.48 -17.96 0.03
CA ILE A 119 6.88 -17.07 -0.97
C ILE A 119 7.82 -15.92 -1.32
N LEU A 120 8.54 -15.41 -0.33
CA LEU A 120 9.59 -14.41 -0.57
C LEU A 120 10.69 -14.99 -1.47
N ASP A 121 11.21 -16.19 -1.18
CA ASP A 121 12.22 -16.84 -2.01
C ASP A 121 11.71 -17.04 -3.46
N MET A 122 10.44 -17.42 -3.63
CA MET A 122 9.85 -17.56 -4.96
C MET A 122 9.79 -16.23 -5.71
N SER A 123 9.56 -15.12 -5.02
CA SER A 123 9.47 -13.79 -5.65
C SER A 123 10.80 -13.31 -6.23
N ALA A 124 11.94 -13.88 -5.79
CA ALA A 124 13.25 -13.60 -6.38
C ALA A 124 13.37 -13.95 -7.86
N SER A 125 12.44 -14.74 -8.41
CA SER A 125 12.38 -15.06 -9.83
C SER A 125 12.07 -13.86 -10.71
N TYR A 126 11.32 -12.87 -10.21
CA TYR A 126 10.93 -11.66 -10.93
C TYR A 126 11.42 -10.35 -10.26
N ASP A 127 11.69 -10.38 -8.97
CA ASP A 127 12.31 -9.28 -8.20
C ASP A 127 13.57 -9.79 -7.49
N LYS A 128 14.66 -9.82 -8.23
CA LYS A 128 15.88 -10.58 -7.91
C LYS A 128 16.46 -10.33 -6.53
N ASN A 129 16.30 -9.14 -5.99
CA ASN A 129 16.86 -8.74 -4.69
C ASN A 129 15.75 -8.37 -3.70
N HIS A 130 14.50 -8.69 -4.00
CA HIS A 130 13.34 -8.23 -3.21
C HIS A 130 13.40 -6.71 -2.99
N THR A 131 13.57 -5.93 -4.06
CA THR A 131 13.83 -4.51 -3.96
C THR A 131 12.58 -3.66 -4.25
N TYR A 132 11.67 -4.19 -5.09
CA TYR A 132 10.61 -3.38 -5.70
C TYR A 132 9.20 -3.84 -5.36
N SER A 133 9.03 -5.04 -4.79
CA SER A 133 7.71 -5.64 -4.67
C SER A 133 7.52 -6.45 -3.40
N VAL A 134 6.26 -6.49 -2.94
CA VAL A 134 5.84 -7.33 -1.80
C VAL A 134 4.84 -8.37 -2.32
N PRO A 135 5.09 -9.68 -2.13
CA PRO A 135 4.14 -10.73 -2.50
C PRO A 135 2.81 -10.55 -1.75
N TYR A 136 1.70 -10.62 -2.49
CA TYR A 136 0.37 -10.42 -1.94
C TYR A 136 -0.45 -11.71 -1.89
N PHE A 137 -0.67 -12.34 -3.04
CA PHE A 137 -1.32 -13.64 -3.18
C PHE A 137 -0.49 -14.55 -4.06
N TYR A 138 -0.58 -15.84 -3.82
CA TYR A 138 -0.07 -16.85 -4.73
C TYR A 138 -1.15 -17.89 -5.02
N GLY A 139 -1.00 -18.58 -6.14
CA GLY A 139 -1.85 -19.67 -6.54
C GLY A 139 -1.05 -20.75 -7.28
N THR A 140 -1.60 -21.94 -7.34
CA THR A 140 -1.04 -23.05 -8.11
C THR A 140 -1.84 -23.28 -9.37
N LEU A 141 -1.15 -23.52 -10.48
CA LEU A 141 -1.75 -23.97 -11.72
C LEU A 141 -1.59 -25.49 -11.82
N GLY A 142 -2.60 -26.15 -12.37
CA GLY A 142 -2.57 -27.58 -12.59
C GLY A 142 -3.31 -27.98 -13.86
N LEU A 143 -2.98 -29.15 -14.41
CA LEU A 143 -3.69 -29.73 -15.52
C LEU A 143 -4.80 -30.62 -14.99
N LEU A 144 -6.04 -30.30 -15.35
CA LEU A 144 -7.18 -31.19 -15.15
C LEU A 144 -7.36 -32.03 -16.40
N TYR A 145 -7.27 -33.34 -16.25
CA TYR A 145 -7.47 -34.26 -17.36
C TYR A 145 -8.49 -35.38 -17.02
N ASN A 146 -9.14 -35.91 -18.06
CA ASN A 146 -10.08 -36.99 -17.91
C ASN A 146 -9.34 -38.33 -17.87
N LYS A 147 -9.33 -38.99 -16.71
CA LYS A 147 -8.66 -40.26 -16.48
C LYS A 147 -9.23 -41.44 -17.30
N THR A 148 -10.41 -41.28 -17.89
CA THR A 148 -11.01 -42.33 -18.75
C THR A 148 -10.51 -42.30 -20.17
N THR A 149 -9.88 -41.14 -20.59
CA THR A 149 -9.43 -40.94 -21.97
C THR A 149 -7.91 -40.70 -22.06
N ILE A 150 -7.28 -40.33 -20.96
CA ILE A 150 -5.84 -40.04 -20.91
C ILE A 150 -5.20 -40.82 -19.78
N ASP A 151 -4.12 -41.57 -20.08
CA ASP A 151 -3.32 -42.23 -19.06
C ASP A 151 -2.46 -41.19 -18.32
N ALA A 152 -2.50 -41.17 -16.99
CA ALA A 152 -1.72 -40.28 -16.14
C ALA A 152 -0.20 -40.38 -16.36
N LYS A 153 0.27 -41.44 -16.99
CA LYS A 153 1.71 -41.59 -17.33
C LYS A 153 2.13 -40.86 -18.58
N THR A 154 1.16 -40.31 -19.33
CA THR A 154 1.41 -39.60 -20.60
C THR A 154 1.22 -38.12 -20.51
N VAL A 155 0.92 -37.60 -19.30
CA VAL A 155 0.72 -36.16 -19.03
C VAL A 155 1.92 -35.55 -18.33
#